data_fffc1cd95244b4bc9f74ad5862c8aa0a
#
_entry.id   fffc1cd95244b4bc9f74ad5862c8aa0a
#
_cell.length_a   1.000
_cell.length_b   1.000
_cell.length_c   1.000
_cell.angle_alpha   90.00
_cell.angle_beta   90.00
_cell.angle_gamma   90.00
#
_symmetry.space_group_name_H-M   'P 1'
#
loop_
_entity.id
_entity.type
_entity.pdbx_description
1 polymer ?
#
loop_
_entity_poly.entity_id
_entity_poly.type
_entity_poly.pdbx_seq_one_letter_code
_entity_poly.pdbx_strand_id
1 'polypeptide(L)'
;MYERILVPTDGSDAALVAAECATAMARRFGAVVDVVHVPDRRERVFAPSEAEADAAAEAVLTATRDVVTAGGIEPNAVIIDEPDQVHEVLCRYADEHDVDCIVMGTHGRTGFDRYVLGSVTERMIRAASVPVLTVHEDTRVPDGASFERLLVPTDGSECAIRATEHATDLAEAVGGDLHAINVVDTTVAPGGVESGFITGELEAAGEQALETMQNHVQAGGSVTVHTSVVHGPPYRAIIDYADEHDVDCIVMGTHGRTGLDRYLLGSVTERVVRLAEVPVISVRGPDSS
;
A
#
# COMPACT_ATOMS: atom_id res chain seq x y z
N MET A 1 1.47 9.19 -14.53
CA MET A 1 1.24 8.18 -13.47
C MET A 1 0.74 8.87 -12.20
N TYR A 2 1.58 9.54 -11.44
CA TYR A 2 1.18 10.32 -10.28
C TYR A 2 1.43 11.81 -10.53
N GLU A 3 0.41 12.65 -10.34
CA GLU A 3 0.47 14.10 -10.43
C GLU A 3 0.38 14.75 -9.04
N ARG A 4 -0.34 14.09 -8.10
CA ARG A 4 -0.52 14.57 -6.73
C ARG A 4 -0.48 13.42 -5.73
N ILE A 5 0.37 13.53 -4.72
CA ILE A 5 0.57 12.53 -3.67
C ILE A 5 0.17 13.14 -2.33
N LEU A 6 -0.73 12.46 -1.60
CA LEU A 6 -1.11 12.83 -0.24
C LEU A 6 -0.24 12.07 0.78
N VAL A 7 0.32 12.79 1.73
CA VAL A 7 1.08 12.26 2.87
C VAL A 7 0.36 12.64 4.16
N PRO A 8 -0.52 11.78 4.68
CA PRO A 8 -1.07 11.96 6.01
C PRO A 8 0.02 11.77 7.06
N THR A 9 0.07 12.67 8.06
CA THR A 9 1.10 12.59 9.09
C THR A 9 0.54 12.76 10.49
N ASP A 10 1.07 11.99 11.43
CA ASP A 10 0.91 12.15 12.87
C ASP A 10 2.26 12.42 13.57
N GLY A 11 3.33 12.57 12.79
CA GLY A 11 4.68 12.80 13.27
C GLY A 11 5.39 11.56 13.80
N SER A 12 4.87 10.35 13.57
CA SER A 12 5.55 9.09 13.88
C SER A 12 6.73 8.83 12.93
N ASP A 13 7.67 7.97 13.34
CA ASP A 13 8.80 7.59 12.50
C ASP A 13 8.34 6.97 11.18
N ALA A 14 7.30 6.13 11.19
CA ALA A 14 6.72 5.56 9.99
C ALA A 14 6.11 6.65 9.07
N ALA A 15 5.52 7.72 9.62
CA ALA A 15 5.02 8.85 8.82
C ALA A 15 6.15 9.66 8.19
N LEU A 16 7.31 9.78 8.85
CA LEU A 16 8.50 10.43 8.29
C LEU A 16 9.09 9.59 7.14
N VAL A 17 9.18 8.26 7.29
CA VAL A 17 9.58 7.34 6.20
C VAL A 17 8.61 7.43 5.03
N ALA A 18 7.30 7.55 5.31
CA ALA A 18 6.29 7.77 4.26
C ALA A 18 6.53 9.08 3.50
N ALA A 19 6.91 10.15 4.20
CA ALA A 19 7.26 11.43 3.58
C ALA A 19 8.52 11.33 2.70
N GLU A 20 9.54 10.58 3.13
CA GLU A 20 10.73 10.30 2.32
C GLU A 20 10.37 9.52 1.04
N CYS A 21 9.56 8.47 1.16
CA CYS A 21 9.07 7.68 0.05
C CYS A 21 8.25 8.53 -0.94
N ALA A 22 7.28 9.31 -0.44
CA ALA A 22 6.48 10.22 -1.25
C ALA A 22 7.33 11.27 -1.98
N THR A 23 8.36 11.79 -1.30
CA THR A 23 9.30 12.75 -1.90
C THR A 23 10.09 12.12 -3.06
N ALA A 24 10.57 10.89 -2.87
CA ALA A 24 11.27 10.17 -3.93
C ALA A 24 10.35 9.91 -5.14
N MET A 25 9.10 9.49 -4.88
CA MET A 25 8.08 9.33 -5.93
C MET A 25 7.77 10.67 -6.63
N ALA A 26 7.58 11.74 -5.88
CA ALA A 26 7.28 13.05 -6.45
C ALA A 26 8.42 13.55 -7.35
N ARG A 27 9.66 13.34 -6.97
CA ARG A 27 10.82 13.65 -7.84
C ARG A 27 10.85 12.82 -9.11
N ARG A 28 10.47 11.54 -9.03
CA ARG A 28 10.46 10.63 -10.17
C ARG A 28 9.37 10.99 -11.19
N PHE A 29 8.18 11.34 -10.70
CA PHE A 29 6.99 11.58 -11.53
C PHE A 29 6.70 13.06 -11.79
N GLY A 30 7.37 13.99 -11.10
CA GLY A 30 7.06 15.41 -11.15
C GLY A 30 5.78 15.78 -10.41
N ALA A 31 5.42 15.00 -9.40
CA ALA A 31 4.18 15.16 -8.65
C ALA A 31 4.25 16.27 -7.60
N VAL A 32 3.10 16.84 -7.28
CA VAL A 32 2.90 17.70 -6.11
C VAL A 32 2.75 16.83 -4.87
N VAL A 33 3.28 17.27 -3.72
CA VAL A 33 3.11 16.59 -2.44
C VAL A 33 2.24 17.45 -1.53
N ASP A 34 1.16 16.86 -1.03
CA ASP A 34 0.31 17.44 0.01
C ASP A 34 0.59 16.74 1.35
N VAL A 35 1.12 17.46 2.32
CA VAL A 35 1.32 16.97 3.70
C VAL A 35 0.14 17.42 4.54
N VAL A 36 -0.63 16.46 5.05
CA VAL A 36 -1.86 16.75 5.79
C VAL A 36 -1.78 16.15 7.19
N HIS A 37 -1.95 17.01 8.19
CA HIS A 37 -2.15 16.59 9.58
C HIS A 37 -3.60 16.82 10.01
N VAL A 38 -4.23 15.75 10.51
CA VAL A 38 -5.57 15.80 11.11
C VAL A 38 -5.41 15.44 12.59
N PRO A 39 -5.47 16.41 13.53
CA PRO A 39 -5.32 16.17 14.95
C PRO A 39 -6.40 15.21 15.47
N ASP A 40 -6.01 14.18 16.23
CA ASP A 40 -6.99 13.32 16.92
C ASP A 40 -7.70 14.14 18.02
N ARG A 41 -9.03 14.02 18.07
CA ARG A 41 -9.85 14.65 19.12
C ARG A 41 -9.36 14.35 20.53
N ARG A 42 -8.81 13.17 20.77
CA ARG A 42 -8.25 12.78 22.07
C ARG A 42 -7.06 13.64 22.44
N GLU A 43 -6.20 13.96 21.48
CA GLU A 43 -5.02 14.81 21.71
C GLU A 43 -5.46 16.21 22.14
N ARG A 44 -6.47 16.78 21.52
CA ARG A 44 -7.05 18.08 21.92
C ARG A 44 -7.70 18.05 23.30
N VAL A 45 -8.45 17.00 23.62
CA VAL A 45 -9.13 16.87 24.92
C VAL A 45 -8.14 16.74 26.08
N PHE A 46 -7.00 16.11 25.85
CA PHE A 46 -5.96 15.93 26.88
C PHE A 46 -4.87 17.01 26.87
N ALA A 47 -4.89 17.93 25.90
CA ALA A 47 -3.97 19.06 25.89
C ALA A 47 -4.26 20.02 27.06
N PRO A 48 -3.24 20.58 27.72
CA PRO A 48 -3.43 21.49 28.84
C PRO A 48 -4.11 22.82 28.45
N SER A 49 -3.97 23.21 27.17
CA SER A 49 -4.64 24.38 26.59
C SER A 49 -4.78 24.24 25.08
N GLU A 50 -5.69 25.00 24.49
CA GLU A 50 -5.88 25.06 23.02
C GLU A 50 -4.59 25.53 22.31
N ALA A 51 -3.90 26.51 22.85
CA ALA A 51 -2.62 26.99 22.30
C ALA A 51 -1.52 25.92 22.29
N GLU A 52 -1.48 25.01 23.27
CA GLU A 52 -0.53 23.91 23.30
C GLU A 52 -0.94 22.81 22.31
N ALA A 53 -2.23 22.55 22.12
CA ALA A 53 -2.72 21.65 21.11
C ALA A 53 -2.35 22.13 19.70
N ASP A 54 -2.57 23.42 19.41
CA ASP A 54 -2.23 24.03 18.13
C ASP A 54 -0.72 24.00 17.88
N ALA A 55 0.10 24.32 18.90
CA ALA A 55 1.56 24.24 18.78
C ALA A 55 2.05 22.82 18.54
N ALA A 56 1.40 21.81 19.13
CA ALA A 56 1.74 20.39 18.89
C ALA A 56 1.39 19.98 17.46
N ALA A 57 0.23 20.38 16.94
CA ALA A 57 -0.18 20.10 15.56
C ALA A 57 0.77 20.76 14.55
N GLU A 58 1.16 22.01 14.79
CA GLU A 58 2.15 22.70 13.95
C GLU A 58 3.54 22.03 13.98
N ALA A 59 3.95 21.53 15.13
CA ALA A 59 5.22 20.83 15.26
C ALA A 59 5.23 19.52 14.43
N VAL A 60 4.13 18.76 14.46
CA VAL A 60 3.96 17.53 13.66
C VAL A 60 4.02 17.86 12.18
N LEU A 61 3.25 18.85 11.72
CA LEU A 61 3.22 19.24 10.32
C LEU A 61 4.58 19.73 9.85
N THR A 62 5.25 20.57 10.66
CA THR A 62 6.57 21.13 10.35
C THR A 62 7.61 20.04 10.20
N ALA A 63 7.66 19.06 11.11
CA ALA A 63 8.64 17.96 11.04
C ALA A 63 8.53 17.19 9.71
N THR A 64 7.31 16.86 9.29
CA THR A 64 7.07 16.13 8.03
C THR A 64 7.34 17.01 6.80
N ARG A 65 6.92 18.27 6.83
CA ARG A 65 7.21 19.23 5.76
C ARG A 65 8.72 19.39 5.55
N ASP A 66 9.49 19.46 6.63
CA ASP A 66 10.93 19.63 6.56
C ASP A 66 11.63 18.44 5.89
N VAL A 67 11.13 17.21 6.08
CA VAL A 67 11.59 16.00 5.37
C VAL A 67 11.37 16.16 3.86
N VAL A 68 10.17 16.53 3.44
CA VAL A 68 9.84 16.70 2.02
C VAL A 68 10.67 17.83 1.39
N THR A 69 10.81 18.95 2.10
CA THR A 69 11.62 20.11 1.65
C THR A 69 13.10 19.76 1.54
N ALA A 70 13.65 19.01 2.51
CA ALA A 70 15.03 18.53 2.45
C ALA A 70 15.28 17.61 1.24
N GLY A 71 14.26 16.88 0.80
CA GLY A 71 14.29 16.10 -0.44
C GLY A 71 14.14 16.91 -1.72
N GLY A 72 14.01 18.24 -1.64
CA GLY A 72 13.96 19.16 -2.78
C GLY A 72 12.58 19.41 -3.37
N ILE A 73 11.52 19.05 -2.66
CA ILE A 73 10.12 19.32 -3.03
C ILE A 73 9.54 20.34 -2.03
N GLU A 74 8.84 21.36 -2.51
CA GLU A 74 8.06 22.26 -1.66
C GLU A 74 6.63 21.72 -1.55
N PRO A 75 6.22 21.16 -0.39
CA PRO A 75 4.90 20.58 -0.24
C PRO A 75 3.84 21.63 0.09
N ASN A 76 2.58 21.35 -0.27
CA ASN A 76 1.46 21.99 0.38
C ASN A 76 1.30 21.36 1.78
N ALA A 77 1.35 22.16 2.82
CA ALA A 77 1.25 21.66 4.20
C ALA A 77 0.01 22.24 4.89
N VAL A 78 -0.89 21.37 5.36
CA VAL A 78 -2.19 21.76 5.88
C VAL A 78 -2.53 21.01 7.16
N ILE A 79 -3.04 21.74 8.17
CA ILE A 79 -3.72 21.16 9.34
C ILE A 79 -5.22 21.25 9.08
N ILE A 80 -5.93 20.12 9.18
CA ILE A 80 -7.38 20.06 9.05
C ILE A 80 -7.96 19.67 10.41
N ASP A 81 -8.57 20.64 11.08
CA ASP A 81 -9.20 20.45 12.38
C ASP A 81 -10.70 20.33 12.22
N GLU A 82 -11.17 19.13 12.02
CA GLU A 82 -12.57 18.81 11.82
C GLU A 82 -13.07 17.76 12.81
N PRO A 83 -14.39 17.74 13.13
CA PRO A 83 -14.95 16.82 14.11
C PRO A 83 -15.09 15.38 13.62
N ASP A 84 -14.86 15.12 12.35
CA ASP A 84 -15.02 13.82 11.71
C ASP A 84 -13.87 12.85 12.07
N GLN A 85 -13.98 11.60 11.67
CA GLN A 85 -12.90 10.64 11.87
C GLN A 85 -11.74 10.95 10.92
N VAL A 86 -10.51 10.82 11.39
CA VAL A 86 -9.29 11.17 10.63
C VAL A 86 -9.31 10.60 9.20
N HIS A 87 -9.66 9.31 9.03
CA HIS A 87 -9.69 8.70 7.70
C HIS A 87 -10.79 9.27 6.79
N GLU A 88 -11.94 9.70 7.33
CA GLU A 88 -13.02 10.32 6.55
C GLU A 88 -12.58 11.70 6.02
N VAL A 89 -11.89 12.47 6.86
CA VAL A 89 -11.30 13.76 6.48
C VAL A 89 -10.27 13.57 5.38
N LEU A 90 -9.37 12.60 5.52
CA LEU A 90 -8.31 12.30 4.56
C LEU A 90 -8.86 11.78 3.21
N CYS A 91 -9.88 10.90 3.23
CA CYS A 91 -10.53 10.44 2.00
C CYS A 91 -11.21 11.59 1.27
N ARG A 92 -11.95 12.44 2.00
CA ARG A 92 -12.59 13.63 1.42
C ARG A 92 -11.54 14.59 0.83
N TYR A 93 -10.45 14.84 1.56
CA TYR A 93 -9.34 15.65 1.03
C TYR A 93 -8.78 15.08 -0.27
N ALA A 94 -8.57 13.77 -0.32
CA ALA A 94 -8.05 13.10 -1.51
C ALA A 94 -8.98 13.27 -2.71
N ASP A 95 -10.30 13.12 -2.50
CA ASP A 95 -11.30 13.28 -3.57
C ASP A 95 -11.43 14.74 -4.03
N GLU A 96 -11.39 15.71 -3.09
CA GLU A 96 -11.55 17.15 -3.40
C GLU A 96 -10.33 17.77 -4.09
N HIS A 97 -9.15 17.16 -3.94
CA HIS A 97 -7.89 17.69 -4.46
C HIS A 97 -7.30 16.84 -5.60
N ASP A 98 -8.06 15.90 -6.15
CA ASP A 98 -7.62 15.02 -7.24
C ASP A 98 -6.29 14.32 -6.90
N VAL A 99 -6.20 13.72 -5.71
CA VAL A 99 -5.05 12.94 -5.27
C VAL A 99 -5.00 11.62 -6.05
N ASP A 100 -3.81 11.24 -6.55
CA ASP A 100 -3.62 9.99 -7.31
C ASP A 100 -3.12 8.82 -6.45
N CYS A 101 -2.45 9.14 -5.36
CA CYS A 101 -1.89 8.16 -4.44
C CYS A 101 -1.78 8.72 -3.02
N ILE A 102 -2.04 7.88 -2.04
CA ILE A 102 -1.80 8.19 -0.62
C ILE A 102 -0.58 7.41 -0.17
N VAL A 103 0.40 8.08 0.46
CA VAL A 103 1.60 7.43 1.01
C VAL A 103 1.61 7.66 2.52
N MET A 104 1.55 6.58 3.30
CA MET A 104 1.39 6.70 4.76
C MET A 104 2.09 5.60 5.54
N GLY A 105 2.39 5.88 6.81
CA GLY A 105 2.93 4.88 7.73
C GLY A 105 1.91 3.80 8.08
N THR A 106 2.37 2.58 8.36
CA THR A 106 1.51 1.47 8.79
C THR A 106 0.98 1.62 10.20
N HIS A 107 1.66 2.36 11.07
CA HIS A 107 1.24 2.64 12.44
C HIS A 107 1.64 4.05 12.85
N GLY A 108 0.94 4.60 13.83
CA GLY A 108 1.19 5.94 14.36
C GLY A 108 1.93 5.91 15.70
N ARG A 109 2.03 7.08 16.36
CA ARG A 109 2.71 7.31 17.65
C ARG A 109 2.31 6.39 18.79
N THR A 110 1.13 5.79 18.76
CA THR A 110 0.61 4.89 19.81
C THR A 110 0.88 3.41 19.56
N GLY A 111 1.49 3.05 18.44
CA GLY A 111 1.84 1.69 18.08
C GLY A 111 3.07 1.21 18.85
N PHE A 112 2.86 0.55 20.00
CA PHE A 112 3.94 -0.08 20.78
C PHE A 112 4.47 -1.38 20.16
N ASP A 113 3.84 -1.88 19.10
CA ASP A 113 4.19 -3.15 18.48
C ASP A 113 4.19 -2.98 16.95
N ARG A 114 5.36 -3.11 16.33
CA ARG A 114 5.57 -3.01 14.88
C ARG A 114 4.69 -3.96 14.05
N TYR A 115 4.04 -4.89 14.73
CA TYR A 115 3.14 -5.88 14.12
C TYR A 115 1.65 -5.49 14.15
N VAL A 116 1.30 -4.28 14.58
CA VAL A 116 -0.09 -3.82 14.64
C VAL A 116 -0.33 -2.78 13.55
N LEU A 117 -1.27 -3.05 12.66
CA LEU A 117 -1.72 -2.07 11.67
C LEU A 117 -2.53 -0.96 12.38
N GLY A 118 -2.17 0.29 12.13
CA GLY A 118 -2.84 1.44 12.70
C GLY A 118 -4.29 1.56 12.23
N SER A 119 -5.19 1.95 13.13
CA SER A 119 -6.62 2.02 12.82
C SER A 119 -6.96 3.05 11.72
N VAL A 120 -6.18 4.10 11.55
CA VAL A 120 -6.33 5.06 10.45
C VAL A 120 -5.87 4.41 9.14
N THR A 121 -4.70 3.79 9.14
CA THR A 121 -4.14 3.13 7.95
C THR A 121 -5.03 1.99 7.46
N GLU A 122 -5.51 1.13 8.36
CA GLU A 122 -6.46 0.07 8.00
C GLU A 122 -7.71 0.63 7.32
N ARG A 123 -8.27 1.71 7.88
CA ARG A 123 -9.47 2.34 7.31
C ARG A 123 -9.18 3.05 5.99
N MET A 124 -8.00 3.68 5.84
CA MET A 124 -7.58 4.28 4.59
C MET A 124 -7.46 3.26 3.47
N ILE A 125 -6.77 2.13 3.70
CA ILE A 125 -6.66 1.05 2.71
C ILE A 125 -8.04 0.54 2.26
N ARG A 126 -9.02 0.54 3.17
CA ARG A 126 -10.39 0.07 2.88
C ARG A 126 -11.27 1.10 2.19
N ALA A 127 -11.11 2.38 2.51
CA ALA A 127 -12.03 3.44 2.13
C ALA A 127 -11.55 4.31 0.97
N ALA A 128 -10.24 4.48 0.82
CA ALA A 128 -9.70 5.36 -0.21
C ALA A 128 -10.12 4.93 -1.62
N SER A 129 -10.45 5.91 -2.45
CA SER A 129 -10.77 5.75 -3.87
C SER A 129 -9.53 5.54 -4.73
N VAL A 130 -8.36 5.90 -4.20
CA VAL A 130 -7.04 5.83 -4.85
C VAL A 130 -6.13 4.81 -4.17
N PRO A 131 -5.06 4.35 -4.83
CA PRO A 131 -4.08 3.45 -4.22
C PRO A 131 -3.47 4.02 -2.95
N VAL A 132 -3.24 3.15 -1.97
CA VAL A 132 -2.59 3.49 -0.71
C VAL A 132 -1.28 2.75 -0.60
N LEU A 133 -0.16 3.47 -0.64
CA LEU A 133 1.17 2.95 -0.39
C LEU A 133 1.46 3.06 1.10
N THR A 134 1.87 1.95 1.70
CA THR A 134 2.19 1.85 3.12
C THR A 134 3.63 1.49 3.36
N VAL A 135 4.25 2.09 4.38
CA VAL A 135 5.62 1.85 4.81
C VAL A 135 5.71 1.72 6.33
N HIS A 136 6.69 0.98 6.80
CA HIS A 136 7.11 0.91 8.20
C HIS A 136 8.31 1.84 8.46
N GLU A 137 8.67 2.02 9.72
CA GLU A 137 9.90 2.73 10.10
C GLU A 137 11.18 2.06 9.55
N ASP A 138 11.17 0.71 9.43
CA ASP A 138 12.27 -0.09 8.90
C ASP A 138 12.12 -0.43 7.41
N THR A 139 11.14 0.13 6.70
CA THR A 139 10.93 -0.18 5.29
C THR A 139 12.10 0.28 4.44
N ARG A 140 12.62 -0.63 3.64
CA ARG A 140 13.63 -0.32 2.62
C ARG A 140 12.95 0.46 1.48
N VAL A 141 13.08 1.78 1.52
CA VAL A 141 12.62 2.62 0.40
C VAL A 141 13.70 2.58 -0.68
N PRO A 142 13.39 2.13 -1.91
CA PRO A 142 14.36 2.09 -2.99
C PRO A 142 14.91 3.48 -3.31
N ASP A 143 16.21 3.57 -3.60
CA ASP A 143 16.87 4.84 -3.94
C ASP A 143 16.13 5.53 -5.10
N GLY A 144 15.70 6.77 -4.87
CA GLY A 144 14.97 7.54 -5.85
C GLY A 144 13.59 6.98 -6.23
N ALA A 145 12.98 6.12 -5.40
CA ALA A 145 11.75 5.37 -5.69
C ALA A 145 11.84 4.66 -7.06
N SER A 146 12.91 3.92 -7.27
CA SER A 146 13.17 3.27 -8.57
C SER A 146 12.08 2.27 -8.95
N PHE A 147 11.49 1.56 -7.98
CA PHE A 147 10.41 0.57 -8.19
C PHE A 147 10.59 -0.25 -9.47
N GLU A 148 11.83 -0.69 -9.74
CA GLU A 148 12.17 -1.39 -10.98
C GLU A 148 11.67 -2.83 -10.99
N ARG A 149 11.49 -3.44 -9.80
CA ARG A 149 10.97 -4.79 -9.63
C ARG A 149 9.72 -4.77 -8.77
N LEU A 150 8.58 -4.94 -9.42
CA LEU A 150 7.27 -4.94 -8.77
C LEU A 150 6.75 -6.36 -8.61
N LEU A 151 6.27 -6.71 -7.42
CA LEU A 151 5.61 -7.99 -7.15
C LEU A 151 4.10 -7.83 -7.10
N VAL A 152 3.40 -8.63 -7.90
CA VAL A 152 1.93 -8.70 -7.89
C VAL A 152 1.48 -10.11 -7.54
N PRO A 153 1.06 -10.35 -6.29
CA PRO A 153 0.36 -11.58 -5.93
C PRO A 153 -1.04 -11.57 -6.54
N THR A 154 -1.40 -12.64 -7.24
CA THR A 154 -2.73 -12.75 -7.86
C THR A 154 -3.44 -14.05 -7.47
N ASP A 155 -4.72 -13.92 -7.15
CA ASP A 155 -5.66 -15.04 -7.00
C ASP A 155 -6.70 -15.06 -8.13
N GLY A 156 -6.57 -14.16 -9.12
CA GLY A 156 -7.50 -13.98 -10.21
C GLY A 156 -8.78 -13.23 -9.84
N SER A 157 -8.85 -12.59 -8.66
CA SER A 157 -9.97 -11.72 -8.27
C SER A 157 -9.96 -10.38 -9.01
N GLU A 158 -11.08 -9.67 -9.03
CA GLU A 158 -11.18 -8.33 -9.64
C GLU A 158 -10.20 -7.33 -8.97
N CYS A 159 -10.01 -7.43 -7.65
CA CYS A 159 -9.02 -6.61 -6.94
C CYS A 159 -7.59 -6.91 -7.40
N ALA A 160 -7.27 -8.19 -7.63
CA ALA A 160 -5.95 -8.60 -8.14
C ALA A 160 -5.74 -8.13 -9.59
N ILE A 161 -6.77 -8.12 -10.41
CA ILE A 161 -6.72 -7.57 -11.78
C ILE A 161 -6.41 -6.06 -11.72
N ARG A 162 -7.12 -5.30 -10.89
CA ARG A 162 -6.85 -3.87 -10.70
C ARG A 162 -5.45 -3.58 -10.17
N ALA A 163 -4.98 -4.40 -9.23
CA ALA A 163 -3.59 -4.30 -8.75
C ALA A 163 -2.59 -4.56 -9.88
N THR A 164 -2.90 -5.50 -10.77
CA THR A 164 -2.10 -5.78 -11.97
C THR A 164 -2.06 -4.60 -12.93
N GLU A 165 -3.21 -3.99 -13.23
CA GLU A 165 -3.31 -2.80 -14.08
C GLU A 165 -2.45 -1.67 -13.51
N HIS A 166 -2.61 -1.37 -12.23
CA HIS A 166 -1.82 -0.33 -11.56
C HIS A 166 -0.32 -0.62 -11.55
N ALA A 167 0.08 -1.87 -11.29
CA ALA A 167 1.48 -2.29 -11.31
C ALA A 167 2.07 -2.21 -12.72
N THR A 168 1.28 -2.51 -13.76
CA THR A 168 1.69 -2.40 -15.15
C THR A 168 1.96 -0.95 -15.52
N ASP A 169 1.03 -0.05 -15.21
CA ASP A 169 1.20 1.38 -15.45
C ASP A 169 2.44 1.94 -14.71
N LEU A 170 2.67 1.47 -13.48
CA LEU A 170 3.86 1.86 -12.71
C LEU A 170 5.14 1.32 -13.33
N ALA A 171 5.17 0.02 -13.71
CA ALA A 171 6.32 -0.59 -14.37
C ALA A 171 6.67 0.12 -15.69
N GLU A 172 5.68 0.44 -16.52
CA GLU A 172 5.87 1.22 -17.76
C GLU A 172 6.47 2.59 -17.48
N ALA A 173 5.95 3.29 -16.47
CA ALA A 173 6.39 4.64 -16.13
C ALA A 173 7.84 4.71 -15.60
N VAL A 174 8.31 3.62 -14.95
CA VAL A 174 9.67 3.55 -14.40
C VAL A 174 10.63 2.75 -15.29
N GLY A 175 10.13 1.98 -16.27
CA GLY A 175 10.91 1.06 -17.09
C GLY A 175 11.31 -0.21 -16.34
N GLY A 176 10.45 -0.67 -15.43
CA GLY A 176 10.67 -1.82 -14.56
C GLY A 176 10.06 -3.12 -15.07
N ASP A 177 10.34 -4.19 -14.32
CA ASP A 177 9.84 -5.55 -14.56
C ASP A 177 8.75 -5.91 -13.53
N LEU A 178 7.85 -6.81 -13.93
CA LEU A 178 6.74 -7.27 -13.13
C LEU A 178 6.89 -8.74 -12.76
N HIS A 179 6.92 -9.05 -11.47
CA HIS A 179 6.87 -10.39 -10.95
C HIS A 179 5.42 -10.71 -10.56
N ALA A 180 4.82 -11.70 -11.21
CA ALA A 180 3.47 -12.16 -10.93
C ALA A 180 3.53 -13.51 -10.24
N ILE A 181 2.95 -13.63 -9.05
CA ILE A 181 2.90 -14.92 -8.36
C ILE A 181 1.48 -15.33 -8.01
N ASN A 182 1.20 -16.63 -8.13
CA ASN A 182 0.05 -17.25 -7.49
C ASN A 182 0.52 -18.15 -6.36
N VAL A 183 -0.13 -18.09 -5.21
CA VAL A 183 0.24 -18.88 -4.04
C VAL A 183 -0.77 -20.01 -3.83
N VAL A 184 -0.30 -21.24 -3.92
CA VAL A 184 -1.05 -22.44 -3.55
C VAL A 184 -0.92 -22.64 -2.05
N ASP A 185 -2.02 -22.39 -1.32
CA ASP A 185 -2.06 -22.57 0.14
C ASP A 185 -2.08 -24.03 0.52
N THR A 186 -0.93 -24.54 0.92
CA THR A 186 -0.74 -25.94 1.36
C THR A 186 -1.20 -26.18 2.81
N THR A 187 -1.58 -25.14 3.55
CA THR A 187 -2.01 -25.28 4.94
C THR A 187 -3.45 -25.81 5.06
N VAL A 188 -4.22 -25.69 4.00
CA VAL A 188 -5.65 -26.06 3.94
C VAL A 188 -5.84 -27.51 3.45
N ALA A 189 -4.80 -28.16 2.91
CA ALA A 189 -4.90 -29.52 2.37
C ALA A 189 -5.01 -30.56 3.50
N PRO A 190 -6.10 -31.35 3.57
CA PRO A 190 -6.18 -32.48 4.51
C PRO A 190 -5.10 -33.53 4.17
N GLY A 191 -4.36 -33.98 5.16
CA GLY A 191 -3.33 -35.02 4.95
C GLY A 191 -3.93 -36.33 4.45
N GLY A 192 -3.52 -36.80 3.26
CA GLY A 192 -3.95 -38.06 2.67
C GLY A 192 -3.60 -38.19 1.18
N VAL A 193 -3.89 -39.35 0.59
CA VAL A 193 -3.61 -39.64 -0.83
C VAL A 193 -4.37 -38.71 -1.80
N GLU A 194 -5.48 -38.13 -1.35
CA GLU A 194 -6.27 -37.14 -2.10
C GLU A 194 -5.58 -35.75 -2.15
N SER A 195 -4.60 -35.50 -1.27
CA SER A 195 -3.86 -34.26 -1.20
C SER A 195 -3.13 -33.93 -2.53
N GLY A 196 -2.53 -34.91 -3.20
CA GLY A 196 -1.81 -34.69 -4.45
C GLY A 196 -2.72 -34.30 -5.63
N PHE A 197 -3.96 -34.80 -5.67
CA PHE A 197 -4.92 -34.41 -6.71
C PHE A 197 -5.44 -33.00 -6.52
N ILE A 198 -5.79 -32.65 -5.28
CA ILE A 198 -6.25 -31.30 -4.93
C ILE A 198 -5.15 -30.26 -5.16
N THR A 199 -3.90 -30.59 -4.84
CA THR A 199 -2.76 -29.68 -5.10
C THR A 199 -2.58 -29.44 -6.60
N GLY A 200 -2.70 -30.46 -7.44
CA GLY A 200 -2.61 -30.32 -8.90
C GLY A 200 -3.73 -29.47 -9.50
N GLU A 201 -4.95 -29.56 -8.98
CA GLU A 201 -6.05 -28.69 -9.41
C GLU A 201 -5.83 -27.22 -8.99
N LEU A 202 -5.29 -26.97 -7.80
CA LEU A 202 -4.97 -25.63 -7.32
C LEU A 202 -3.79 -25.03 -8.10
N GLU A 203 -2.77 -25.82 -8.44
CA GLU A 203 -1.67 -25.40 -9.30
C GLU A 203 -2.16 -25.02 -10.70
N ALA A 204 -2.99 -25.86 -11.33
CA ALA A 204 -3.57 -25.54 -12.63
C ALA A 204 -4.44 -24.28 -12.62
N ALA A 205 -5.20 -24.05 -11.54
CA ALA A 205 -5.96 -22.83 -11.36
C ALA A 205 -5.05 -21.60 -11.17
N GLY A 206 -3.92 -21.78 -10.47
CA GLY A 206 -2.90 -20.74 -10.30
C GLY A 206 -2.22 -20.38 -11.61
N GLU A 207 -1.82 -21.39 -12.40
CA GLU A 207 -1.24 -21.18 -13.74
C GLU A 207 -2.22 -20.44 -14.66
N GLN A 208 -3.50 -20.79 -14.64
CA GLN A 208 -4.52 -20.09 -15.42
C GLN A 208 -4.71 -18.63 -14.99
N ALA A 209 -4.65 -18.34 -13.69
CA ALA A 209 -4.71 -16.97 -13.18
C ALA A 209 -3.52 -16.12 -13.65
N LEU A 210 -2.31 -16.72 -13.63
CA LEU A 210 -1.08 -16.10 -14.13
C LEU A 210 -1.12 -15.88 -15.65
N GLU A 211 -1.59 -16.86 -16.42
CA GLU A 211 -1.76 -16.71 -17.86
C GLU A 211 -2.74 -15.59 -18.21
N THR A 212 -3.86 -15.51 -17.49
CA THR A 212 -4.84 -14.43 -17.66
C THR A 212 -4.21 -13.07 -17.37
N MET A 213 -3.47 -12.96 -16.29
CA MET A 213 -2.74 -11.75 -15.92
C MET A 213 -1.69 -11.38 -16.98
N GLN A 214 -0.87 -12.32 -17.42
CA GLN A 214 0.15 -12.09 -18.44
C GLN A 214 -0.43 -11.59 -19.75
N ASN A 215 -1.54 -12.18 -20.19
CA ASN A 215 -2.28 -11.74 -21.39
C ASN A 215 -2.82 -10.31 -21.22
N HIS A 216 -3.25 -9.94 -20.02
CA HIS A 216 -3.74 -8.60 -19.70
C HIS A 216 -2.61 -7.56 -19.80
N VAL A 217 -1.46 -7.84 -19.21
CA VAL A 217 -0.27 -6.96 -19.26
C VAL A 217 0.23 -6.80 -20.69
N GLN A 218 0.34 -7.89 -21.45
CA GLN A 218 0.83 -7.87 -22.84
C GLN A 218 -0.09 -7.12 -23.80
N ALA A 219 -1.38 -7.04 -23.52
CA ALA A 219 -2.32 -6.26 -24.31
C ALA A 219 -2.15 -4.75 -24.14
N GLY A 220 -1.55 -4.31 -23.03
CA GLY A 220 -1.35 -2.89 -22.69
C GLY A 220 0.01 -2.32 -23.05
N GLY A 221 1.07 -3.14 -23.12
CA GLY A 221 2.42 -2.59 -23.27
C GLY A 221 3.56 -3.60 -23.44
N SER A 222 4.80 -3.16 -23.17
CA SER A 222 6.03 -3.94 -23.35
C SER A 222 6.73 -4.29 -22.03
N VAL A 223 5.98 -4.36 -20.92
CA VAL A 223 6.54 -4.72 -19.61
C VAL A 223 6.98 -6.19 -19.59
N THR A 224 8.17 -6.45 -19.08
CA THR A 224 8.64 -7.82 -18.86
C THR A 224 7.89 -8.42 -17.68
N VAL A 225 7.29 -9.60 -17.85
CA VAL A 225 6.54 -10.30 -16.81
C VAL A 225 7.19 -11.64 -16.49
N HIS A 226 7.57 -11.82 -15.24
CA HIS A 226 8.03 -13.10 -14.68
C HIS A 226 6.89 -13.75 -13.91
N THR A 227 6.49 -14.96 -14.24
CA THR A 227 5.39 -15.67 -13.58
C THR A 227 5.89 -16.85 -12.78
N SER A 228 5.33 -17.06 -11.57
CA SER A 228 5.67 -18.23 -10.73
C SER A 228 4.47 -18.68 -9.90
N VAL A 229 4.28 -20.01 -9.82
CA VAL A 229 3.40 -20.61 -8.81
C VAL A 229 4.26 -20.98 -7.61
N VAL A 230 3.93 -20.46 -6.44
CA VAL A 230 4.64 -20.68 -5.18
C VAL A 230 3.73 -21.39 -4.17
N HIS A 231 4.32 -22.06 -3.18
CA HIS A 231 3.59 -22.88 -2.23
C HIS A 231 3.80 -22.41 -0.79
N GLY A 232 2.77 -22.47 0.04
CA GLY A 232 2.89 -22.17 1.47
C GLY A 232 1.79 -21.26 1.98
N PRO A 233 1.92 -20.78 3.23
CA PRO A 233 1.01 -19.76 3.77
C PRO A 233 1.08 -18.48 2.92
N PRO A 234 -0.03 -17.96 2.34
CA PRO A 234 0.02 -16.96 1.29
C PRO A 234 0.84 -15.70 1.64
N TYR A 235 0.59 -15.10 2.82
CA TYR A 235 1.33 -13.89 3.20
C TYR A 235 2.84 -14.13 3.31
N ARG A 236 3.26 -15.32 3.82
CA ARG A 236 4.67 -15.65 4.00
C ARG A 236 5.34 -15.90 2.66
N ALA A 237 4.71 -16.70 1.78
CA ALA A 237 5.23 -16.97 0.45
C ALA A 237 5.39 -15.68 -0.39
N ILE A 238 4.50 -14.69 -0.20
CA ILE A 238 4.63 -13.37 -0.86
C ILE A 238 5.85 -12.62 -0.34
N ILE A 239 6.05 -12.57 0.98
CA ILE A 239 7.17 -11.86 1.61
C ILE A 239 8.50 -12.55 1.28
N ASP A 240 8.57 -13.87 1.45
CA ASP A 240 9.76 -14.67 1.14
C ASP A 240 10.17 -14.48 -0.34
N TYR A 241 9.20 -14.49 -1.27
CA TYR A 241 9.46 -14.23 -2.69
C TYR A 241 9.99 -12.81 -2.93
N ALA A 242 9.43 -11.81 -2.26
CA ALA A 242 9.88 -10.44 -2.38
C ALA A 242 11.35 -10.27 -1.93
N ASP A 243 11.73 -10.93 -0.85
CA ASP A 243 13.10 -10.91 -0.33
C ASP A 243 14.07 -11.70 -1.23
N GLU A 244 13.68 -12.89 -1.71
CA GLU A 244 14.52 -13.73 -2.57
C GLU A 244 14.81 -13.12 -3.95
N HIS A 245 13.92 -12.27 -4.46
CA HIS A 245 14.04 -11.65 -5.78
C HIS A 245 14.37 -10.15 -5.73
N ASP A 246 14.75 -9.63 -4.55
CA ASP A 246 15.05 -8.22 -4.34
C ASP A 246 13.95 -7.30 -4.90
N VAL A 247 12.69 -7.59 -4.60
CA VAL A 247 11.54 -6.79 -5.03
C VAL A 247 11.58 -5.41 -4.37
N ASP A 248 11.26 -4.38 -5.14
CA ASP A 248 11.28 -3.00 -4.67
C ASP A 248 9.93 -2.54 -4.07
N CYS A 249 8.84 -3.15 -4.53
CA CYS A 249 7.49 -2.84 -4.06
C CYS A 249 6.52 -3.99 -4.34
N ILE A 250 5.62 -4.25 -3.40
CA ILE A 250 4.51 -5.20 -3.59
C ILE A 250 3.26 -4.40 -3.95
N VAL A 251 2.56 -4.81 -5.02
CA VAL A 251 1.27 -4.21 -5.43
C VAL A 251 0.19 -5.27 -5.34
N MET A 252 -0.81 -5.09 -4.50
CA MET A 252 -1.82 -6.11 -4.28
C MET A 252 -3.22 -5.56 -4.05
N GLY A 253 -4.23 -6.38 -4.33
CA GLY A 253 -5.61 -6.04 -4.07
C GLY A 253 -5.94 -6.03 -2.57
N THR A 254 -6.89 -5.19 -2.15
CA THR A 254 -7.36 -5.13 -0.76
C THR A 254 -8.13 -6.38 -0.33
N HIS A 255 -8.69 -7.14 -1.29
CA HIS A 255 -9.51 -8.35 -1.06
C HIS A 255 -9.20 -9.40 -2.10
N GLY A 256 -9.43 -10.69 -1.75
CA GLY A 256 -9.36 -11.82 -2.68
C GLY A 256 -10.74 -12.37 -3.02
N ARG A 257 -10.79 -13.58 -3.63
CA ARG A 257 -12.02 -14.28 -4.08
C ARG A 257 -13.07 -14.49 -3.01
N THR A 258 -12.68 -14.60 -1.74
CA THR A 258 -13.59 -14.89 -0.60
C THR A 258 -14.08 -13.63 0.11
N GLY A 259 -13.76 -12.46 -0.38
CA GLY A 259 -14.15 -11.17 0.21
C GLY A 259 -15.66 -10.95 0.15
N LEU A 260 -16.38 -11.63 1.06
CA LEU A 260 -17.85 -11.49 1.22
C LEU A 260 -18.26 -10.17 1.87
N ASP A 261 -17.32 -9.48 2.53
CA ASP A 261 -17.58 -8.21 3.21
C ASP A 261 -16.60 -7.15 2.71
N ARG A 262 -17.08 -6.20 1.93
CA ARG A 262 -16.34 -5.03 1.42
C ARG A 262 -15.76 -4.15 2.54
N TYR A 263 -16.16 -4.42 3.77
CA TYR A 263 -15.76 -3.66 4.96
C TYR A 263 -14.58 -4.27 5.71
N LEU A 264 -14.04 -5.43 5.26
CA LEU A 264 -12.92 -6.08 5.92
C LEU A 264 -11.71 -6.12 4.98
N LEU A 265 -10.56 -5.69 5.46
CA LEU A 265 -9.29 -5.89 4.75
C LEU A 265 -9.00 -7.39 4.65
N GLY A 266 -8.56 -7.85 3.48
CA GLY A 266 -8.20 -9.26 3.28
C GLY A 266 -7.09 -9.69 4.22
N SER A 267 -7.24 -10.86 4.84
CA SER A 267 -6.27 -11.37 5.84
C SER A 267 -4.85 -11.54 5.31
N VAL A 268 -4.67 -11.78 4.01
CA VAL A 268 -3.37 -11.86 3.37
C VAL A 268 -2.80 -10.45 3.21
N THR A 269 -3.59 -9.52 2.67
CA THR A 269 -3.18 -8.12 2.48
C THR A 269 -2.80 -7.47 3.82
N GLU A 270 -3.64 -7.64 4.85
CA GLU A 270 -3.34 -7.13 6.20
C GLU A 270 -1.98 -7.62 6.71
N ARG A 271 -1.69 -8.92 6.55
CA ARG A 271 -0.43 -9.49 7.02
C ARG A 271 0.76 -9.05 6.19
N VAL A 272 0.62 -8.93 4.87
CA VAL A 272 1.69 -8.43 3.99
C VAL A 272 1.98 -6.97 4.33
N VAL A 273 0.97 -6.10 4.42
CA VAL A 273 1.13 -4.69 4.82
C VAL A 273 1.84 -4.55 6.17
N ARG A 274 1.60 -5.47 7.10
CA ARG A 274 2.21 -5.45 8.44
C ARG A 274 3.62 -5.96 8.52
N LEU A 275 4.04 -6.83 7.59
CA LEU A 275 5.25 -7.64 7.76
C LEU A 275 6.27 -7.45 6.64
N ALA A 276 5.87 -6.89 5.49
CA ALA A 276 6.80 -6.68 4.37
C ALA A 276 7.84 -5.62 4.72
N GLU A 277 9.10 -5.86 4.38
CA GLU A 277 10.19 -4.91 4.56
C GLU A 277 10.33 -3.92 3.38
N VAL A 278 9.49 -4.08 2.35
CA VAL A 278 9.39 -3.19 1.19
C VAL A 278 8.05 -2.46 1.20
N PRO A 279 7.92 -1.33 0.50
CA PRO A 279 6.65 -0.64 0.34
C PRO A 279 5.55 -1.55 -0.21
N VAL A 280 4.32 -1.38 0.28
CA VAL A 280 3.15 -2.14 -0.20
C VAL A 280 2.08 -1.18 -0.71
N ILE A 281 1.75 -1.28 -1.99
CA ILE A 281 0.64 -0.57 -2.60
C ILE A 281 -0.60 -1.44 -2.54
N SER A 282 -1.62 -0.96 -1.86
CA SER A 282 -2.93 -1.60 -1.78
C SER A 282 -3.90 -0.94 -2.75
N VAL A 283 -4.48 -1.72 -3.65
CA VAL A 283 -5.42 -1.24 -4.67
C VAL A 283 -6.82 -1.79 -4.40
N ARG A 284 -7.79 -0.90 -4.30
CA ARG A 284 -9.19 -1.27 -4.06
C ARG A 284 -9.85 -1.79 -5.35
N GLY A 285 -10.70 -2.79 -5.21
CA GLY A 285 -11.53 -3.27 -6.31
C GLY A 285 -12.64 -2.27 -6.67
N PRO A 286 -13.33 -2.49 -7.82
CA PRO A 286 -14.45 -1.65 -8.22
C PRO A 286 -15.57 -1.72 -7.19
N ASP A 287 -16.28 -0.60 -7.00
CA ASP A 287 -17.54 -0.62 -6.27
C ASP A 287 -18.52 -1.44 -7.11
N SER A 288 -18.89 -2.62 -6.63
CA SER A 288 -19.96 -3.39 -7.28
C SER A 288 -21.27 -2.63 -7.08
N SER A 289 -21.87 -2.30 -8.18
CA SER A 289 -23.20 -1.66 -8.32
C SER A 289 -24.31 -2.50 -7.69
#